data_2dd754264a726659fd9e058e0771c713
#
_entry.id   2dd754264a726659fd9e058e0771c713
#
_cell.length_a   1.000
_cell.length_b   1.000
_cell.length_c   1.000
_cell.angle_alpha   90.00
_cell.angle_beta   90.00
_cell.angle_gamma   90.00
#
_symmetry.space_group_name_H-M   'P 1'
#
loop_
_entity.id
_entity.type
_entity.pdbx_description
1 polymer ?
#
loop_
_entity_poly.entity_id
_entity_poly.type
_entity_poly.pdbx_seq_one_letter_code
_entity_poly.pdbx_strand_id
1 'polypeptide(L)'
;MGVSRMQTDSTQAAHELGDASFYLHDYHFRQDNHNGICTLQPQNRQGYGNIYQVQPTDGLFPSTGSWIPYASMERKYEINQKLVKIYYLESGGVTLIQNGRKAQPITEGIHLYLNKPSQGRVLYQPNIPISYASVLLFEDYIEKNLQDRFTPDD
;
A
#
# COMPACT_ATOMS: atom_id res chain seq x y z
N MET A 1 28.66 2.49 -4.46
CA MET A 1 28.22 2.71 -5.83
C MET A 1 26.77 2.24 -6.03
N GLY A 2 25.78 2.77 -5.75
CA GLY A 2 24.39 2.37 -6.02
C GLY A 2 23.49 2.28 -4.79
N VAL A 3 24.05 2.31 -3.58
CA VAL A 3 23.27 2.20 -2.35
C VAL A 3 22.52 3.50 -2.06
N SER A 4 23.06 4.67 -2.44
CA SER A 4 22.40 5.95 -2.24
C SER A 4 21.25 6.21 -3.22
N ARG A 5 21.21 5.55 -4.37
CA ARG A 5 20.08 5.64 -5.31
C ARG A 5 18.85 4.88 -4.84
N MET A 6 19.01 3.77 -4.13
CA MET A 6 17.89 2.99 -3.63
C MET A 6 17.10 3.70 -2.53
N GLN A 7 17.72 4.51 -1.70
CA GLN A 7 17.02 5.23 -0.62
C GLN A 7 16.24 6.45 -1.10
N THR A 8 16.73 7.13 -2.15
CA THR A 8 16.00 8.24 -2.76
C THR A 8 14.83 7.76 -3.62
N ASP A 9 14.99 6.61 -4.24
CA ASP A 9 14.01 6.06 -5.16
C ASP A 9 12.79 5.47 -4.45
N SER A 10 12.90 5.07 -3.16
CA SER A 10 11.78 4.47 -2.44
C SER A 10 10.63 5.45 -2.18
N THR A 11 10.93 6.71 -1.85
CA THR A 11 9.91 7.74 -1.61
C THR A 11 9.25 8.17 -2.91
N GLN A 12 10.04 8.35 -3.97
CA GLN A 12 9.53 8.68 -5.29
C GLN A 12 8.74 7.51 -5.87
N ALA A 13 9.24 6.29 -5.71
CA ALA A 13 8.55 5.09 -6.14
C ALA A 13 7.20 4.90 -5.41
N ALA A 14 7.13 5.21 -4.11
CA ALA A 14 5.87 5.16 -3.37
C ALA A 14 4.83 6.14 -3.94
N HIS A 15 5.26 7.33 -4.35
CA HIS A 15 4.37 8.31 -4.98
C HIS A 15 3.96 7.89 -6.40
N GLU A 16 4.87 7.33 -7.18
CA GLU A 16 4.61 6.91 -8.56
C GLU A 16 3.81 5.61 -8.66
N LEU A 17 4.07 4.67 -7.76
CA LEU A 17 3.49 3.34 -7.80
C LEU A 17 2.42 3.10 -6.74
N GLY A 18 2.21 4.06 -5.84
CA GLY A 18 1.25 3.91 -4.75
C GLY A 18 1.54 2.70 -3.87
N ASP A 19 0.52 1.96 -3.51
CA ASP A 19 0.66 0.75 -2.69
C ASP A 19 1.52 -0.34 -3.34
N ALA A 20 1.58 -0.38 -4.67
CA ALA A 20 2.35 -1.39 -5.39
C ALA A 20 3.84 -1.35 -5.06
N SER A 21 4.37 -0.16 -4.73
CA SER A 21 5.80 -0.01 -4.39
C SER A 21 6.22 -0.88 -3.22
N PHE A 22 5.35 -1.05 -2.23
CA PHE A 22 5.66 -1.84 -1.04
C PHE A 22 5.84 -3.33 -1.36
N TYR A 23 5.00 -3.86 -2.25
CA TYR A 23 5.08 -5.26 -2.63
C TYR A 23 6.30 -5.57 -3.49
N LEU A 24 6.70 -4.63 -4.32
CA LEU A 24 7.84 -4.83 -5.22
C LEU A 24 9.18 -4.85 -4.48
N HIS A 25 9.33 -4.06 -3.44
CA HIS A 25 10.62 -3.94 -2.76
C HIS A 25 10.89 -5.06 -1.76
N ASP A 26 9.86 -5.54 -1.07
CA ASP A 26 10.09 -6.37 0.09
C ASP A 26 9.90 -7.87 -0.15
N TYR A 27 9.07 -8.27 -1.13
CA TYR A 27 8.64 -9.67 -1.21
C TYR A 27 8.68 -10.26 -2.61
N HIS A 28 9.44 -9.70 -3.49
CA HIS A 28 9.61 -10.28 -4.83
C HIS A 28 8.28 -10.59 -5.53
N PHE A 29 7.39 -9.62 -5.51
CA PHE A 29 6.19 -9.71 -6.35
C PHE A 29 6.57 -9.46 -7.80
N ARG A 30 5.98 -10.24 -8.69
CA ARG A 30 6.08 -10.00 -10.12
C ARG A 30 5.06 -8.95 -10.51
N GLN A 31 5.51 -7.91 -11.21
CA GLN A 31 4.68 -6.84 -11.72
C GLN A 31 4.44 -7.02 -13.22
N ASP A 32 3.20 -6.87 -13.63
CA ASP A 32 2.81 -6.78 -15.02
C ASP A 32 1.92 -5.55 -15.21
N ASN A 33 2.29 -4.70 -16.18
CA ASN A 33 1.52 -3.50 -16.51
C ASN A 33 0.86 -3.70 -17.87
N HIS A 34 -0.46 -3.71 -17.89
CA HIS A 34 -1.23 -3.92 -19.11
C HIS A 34 -2.50 -3.07 -19.08
N ASN A 35 -2.73 -2.29 -20.15
CA ASN A 35 -3.91 -1.43 -20.29
C ASN A 35 -4.20 -0.52 -19.08
N GLY A 36 -3.14 0.06 -18.49
CA GLY A 36 -3.26 0.95 -17.34
C GLY A 36 -3.53 0.25 -16.01
N ILE A 37 -3.50 -1.08 -15.98
CA ILE A 37 -3.65 -1.86 -14.77
C ILE A 37 -2.30 -2.45 -14.39
N CYS A 38 -1.86 -2.18 -13.16
CA CYS A 38 -0.72 -2.83 -12.57
C CYS A 38 -1.19 -4.09 -11.84
N THR A 39 -0.70 -5.24 -12.26
CA THR A 39 -0.99 -6.53 -11.62
C THR A 39 0.25 -7.01 -10.88
N LEU A 40 0.09 -7.35 -9.62
CA LEU A 40 1.16 -7.89 -8.78
C LEU A 40 0.79 -9.31 -8.38
N GLN A 41 1.75 -10.22 -8.52
CA GLN A 41 1.60 -11.61 -8.13
C GLN A 41 2.80 -12.04 -7.29
N PRO A 42 2.58 -12.79 -6.19
CA PRO A 42 3.70 -13.37 -5.47
C PRO A 42 4.56 -14.24 -6.40
N GLN A 43 5.88 -14.06 -6.33
CA GLN A 43 6.78 -14.87 -7.14
C GLN A 43 6.98 -16.25 -6.52
N ASN A 44 7.05 -17.25 -7.39
CA ASN A 44 7.41 -18.63 -7.04
C ASN A 44 6.52 -19.19 -5.93
N ARG A 45 7.11 -19.77 -4.91
CA ARG A 45 6.42 -20.47 -3.84
C ARG A 45 6.09 -19.58 -2.64
N GLN A 46 6.10 -18.29 -2.82
CA GLN A 46 5.85 -17.36 -1.70
C GLN A 46 4.38 -17.13 -1.43
N GLY A 47 3.53 -17.36 -2.40
CA GLY A 47 2.10 -17.17 -2.26
C GLY A 47 1.36 -17.39 -3.55
N TYR A 48 0.05 -17.17 -3.50
CA TYR A 48 -0.83 -17.31 -4.65
C TYR A 48 -1.89 -16.21 -4.64
N GLY A 49 -2.20 -15.69 -5.79
CA GLY A 49 -3.25 -14.69 -5.96
C GLY A 49 -2.80 -13.47 -6.74
N ASN A 50 -3.61 -12.43 -6.70
CA ASN A 50 -3.39 -11.22 -7.48
C ASN A 50 -3.70 -9.98 -6.68
N ILE A 51 -2.94 -8.92 -6.95
CA ILE A 51 -3.19 -7.56 -6.50
C ILE A 51 -3.28 -6.70 -7.75
N TYR A 52 -4.33 -5.88 -7.85
CA TYR A 52 -4.54 -4.98 -8.97
C TYR A 52 -4.54 -3.55 -8.47
N GLN A 53 -3.84 -2.67 -9.19
CA GLN A 53 -3.82 -1.25 -8.89
C GLN A 53 -3.97 -0.46 -10.18
N VAL A 54 -4.72 0.62 -10.11
CA VAL A 54 -4.87 1.59 -11.20
C VAL A 54 -4.47 2.97 -10.70
N GLN A 55 -4.11 3.84 -11.63
CA GLN A 55 -3.84 5.26 -11.37
C GLN A 55 -4.66 6.08 -12.34
N PRO A 56 -5.93 6.41 -12.02
CA PRO A 56 -6.77 7.20 -12.91
C PRO A 56 -6.26 8.61 -13.13
N THR A 57 -5.57 9.17 -12.15
CA THR A 57 -4.93 10.48 -12.22
C THR A 57 -3.80 10.54 -11.20
N ASP A 58 -2.95 11.56 -11.29
CA ASP A 58 -1.82 11.72 -10.38
C ASP A 58 -2.27 11.76 -8.92
N GLY A 59 -1.60 10.97 -8.08
CA GLY A 59 -1.84 10.93 -6.65
C GLY A 59 -3.06 10.13 -6.20
N LEU A 60 -3.78 9.45 -7.11
CA LEU A 60 -4.95 8.62 -6.79
C LEU A 60 -4.69 7.17 -7.21
N PHE A 61 -4.73 6.24 -6.25
CA PHE A 61 -4.43 4.83 -6.48
C PHE A 61 -5.50 3.91 -5.86
N PRO A 62 -6.57 3.58 -6.58
CA PRO A 62 -7.42 2.47 -6.21
C PRO A 62 -6.70 1.13 -6.38
N SER A 63 -6.89 0.23 -5.43
CA SER A 63 -6.29 -1.10 -5.44
C SER A 63 -7.27 -2.12 -4.88
N THR A 64 -7.17 -3.33 -5.37
CA THR A 64 -7.87 -4.49 -4.83
C THR A 64 -6.95 -5.69 -4.88
N GLY A 65 -7.05 -6.57 -3.91
CA GLY A 65 -6.21 -7.75 -3.87
C GLY A 65 -6.92 -8.93 -3.23
N SER A 66 -6.56 -10.11 -3.71
CA SER A 66 -6.98 -11.38 -3.12
C SER A 66 -5.81 -12.34 -3.27
N TRP A 67 -5.17 -12.68 -2.16
CA TRP A 67 -3.98 -13.51 -2.20
C TRP A 67 -3.74 -14.24 -0.87
N ILE A 68 -2.92 -15.28 -0.92
CA ILE A 68 -2.54 -16.10 0.23
C ILE A 68 -1.03 -16.15 0.30
N PRO A 69 -0.41 -15.65 1.38
CA PRO A 69 1.00 -15.91 1.64
C PRO A 69 1.20 -17.36 2.09
N TYR A 70 2.23 -18.04 1.56
CA TYR A 70 2.54 -19.42 1.97
C TYR A 70 3.50 -19.49 3.15
N ALA A 71 4.18 -18.39 3.43
CA ALA A 71 5.12 -18.26 4.54
C ALA A 71 4.87 -16.96 5.28
N SER A 72 5.41 -16.84 6.49
CA SER A 72 5.41 -15.56 7.20
C SER A 72 6.16 -14.53 6.37
N MET A 73 5.55 -13.38 6.18
CA MET A 73 6.12 -12.28 5.42
C MET A 73 6.12 -11.01 6.25
N GLU A 74 7.16 -10.21 6.04
CA GLU A 74 7.29 -8.88 6.60
C GLU A 74 7.43 -7.86 5.47
N ARG A 75 6.57 -6.87 5.48
CA ARG A 75 6.64 -5.74 4.55
C ARG A 75 7.04 -4.49 5.32
N LYS A 76 8.21 -3.96 5.01
CA LYS A 76 8.67 -2.69 5.58
C LYS A 76 8.11 -1.54 4.77
N TYR A 77 7.78 -0.46 5.44
CA TYR A 77 7.36 0.77 4.79
C TYR A 77 8.04 1.98 5.41
N GLU A 78 8.31 2.94 4.56
CA GLU A 78 8.75 4.27 4.93
C GLU A 78 7.96 5.27 4.09
N ILE A 79 7.15 6.08 4.74
CA ILE A 79 6.29 7.04 4.07
C ILE A 79 6.68 8.43 4.54
N ASN A 80 7.19 9.25 3.61
CA ASN A 80 7.68 10.60 3.88
C ASN A 80 6.70 11.69 3.41
N GLN A 81 5.55 11.30 2.91
CA GLN A 81 4.53 12.20 2.40
C GLN A 81 3.25 12.06 3.20
N LYS A 82 2.46 13.12 3.22
CA LYS A 82 1.10 13.05 3.73
C LYS A 82 0.22 12.32 2.72
N LEU A 83 -0.59 11.42 3.24
CA LEU A 83 -1.57 10.70 2.45
C LEU A 83 -2.77 10.30 3.30
N VAL A 84 -3.85 10.01 2.62
CA VAL A 84 -5.03 9.38 3.20
C VAL A 84 -5.20 8.04 2.52
N LYS A 85 -5.38 6.99 3.31
CA LYS A 85 -5.69 5.67 2.79
C LYS A 85 -7.00 5.17 3.40
N ILE A 86 -7.93 4.83 2.55
CA ILE A 86 -9.15 4.13 2.94
C ILE A 86 -8.93 2.67 2.58
N TYR A 87 -8.99 1.81 3.58
CA TYR A 87 -8.66 0.40 3.43
C TYR A 87 -9.80 -0.45 3.97
N TYR A 88 -10.39 -1.27 3.11
CA TYR A 88 -11.39 -2.25 3.47
C TYR A 88 -10.76 -3.63 3.44
N LEU A 89 -10.61 -4.25 4.60
CA LEU A 89 -10.19 -5.64 4.72
C LEU A 89 -11.44 -6.51 4.77
N GLU A 90 -11.70 -7.19 3.66
CA GLU A 90 -12.87 -8.06 3.53
C GLU A 90 -12.67 -9.38 4.28
N SER A 91 -11.47 -9.94 4.19
CA SER A 91 -11.12 -11.17 4.90
C SER A 91 -9.63 -11.22 5.22
N GLY A 92 -9.29 -11.92 6.29
CA GLY A 92 -7.94 -12.10 6.77
C GLY A 92 -7.58 -11.16 7.90
N GLY A 93 -6.28 -11.01 8.11
CA GLY A 93 -5.73 -10.13 9.14
C GLY A 93 -4.25 -9.96 8.96
N VAL A 94 -3.75 -8.80 9.34
CA VAL A 94 -2.33 -8.46 9.34
C VAL A 94 -1.98 -7.78 10.65
N THR A 95 -0.70 -7.73 10.97
CA THR A 95 -0.21 -7.00 12.13
C THR A 95 0.60 -5.81 11.67
N LEU A 96 0.21 -4.63 12.12
CA LEU A 96 0.92 -3.39 11.86
C LEU A 96 1.82 -3.06 13.04
N ILE A 97 3.09 -2.82 12.77
CA ILE A 97 4.06 -2.37 13.78
C ILE A 97 4.66 -1.06 13.30
N GLN A 98 4.20 0.04 13.87
CA GLN A 98 4.81 1.35 13.64
C GLN A 98 5.98 1.55 14.61
N ASN A 99 7.06 2.17 14.14
CA ASN A 99 8.22 2.42 14.96
C ASN A 99 7.85 3.20 16.22
N GLY A 100 8.28 2.68 17.38
CA GLY A 100 7.98 3.27 18.70
C GLY A 100 6.59 2.99 19.24
N ARG A 101 5.78 2.17 18.56
CA ARG A 101 4.44 1.81 19.02
C ARG A 101 4.27 0.30 19.17
N LYS A 102 3.27 -0.10 19.93
CA LYS A 102 2.91 -1.51 20.09
C LYS A 102 2.36 -2.09 18.79
N ALA A 103 2.56 -3.39 18.61
CA ALA A 103 1.94 -4.12 17.52
C ALA A 103 0.43 -3.98 17.55
N GLN A 104 -0.17 -3.66 16.42
CA GLN A 104 -1.60 -3.46 16.27
C GLN A 104 -2.17 -4.48 15.27
N PRO A 105 -3.09 -5.34 15.69
CA PRO A 105 -3.77 -6.21 14.74
C PRO A 105 -4.74 -5.38 13.90
N ILE A 106 -4.70 -5.60 12.60
CA ILE A 106 -5.66 -5.07 11.65
C ILE A 106 -6.60 -6.20 11.26
N THR A 107 -7.85 -6.07 11.66
CA THR A 107 -8.89 -7.07 11.46
C THR A 107 -9.86 -6.63 10.36
N GLU A 108 -10.80 -7.51 10.00
CA GLU A 108 -11.81 -7.24 8.99
C GLU A 108 -12.59 -5.95 9.30
N GLY A 109 -12.91 -5.20 8.26
CA GLY A 109 -13.63 -3.94 8.35
C GLY A 109 -12.98 -2.81 7.61
N ILE A 110 -13.50 -1.61 7.79
CA ILE A 110 -13.02 -0.39 7.15
C ILE A 110 -12.05 0.33 8.08
N HIS A 111 -10.89 0.68 7.54
CA HIS A 111 -9.83 1.40 8.25
C HIS A 111 -9.47 2.68 7.49
N LEU A 112 -9.36 3.77 8.23
CA LEU A 112 -8.92 5.05 7.69
C LEU A 112 -7.54 5.36 8.25
N TYR A 113 -6.57 5.53 7.36
CA TYR A 113 -5.21 5.92 7.73
C TYR A 113 -4.93 7.35 7.28
N LEU A 114 -4.64 8.21 8.23
CA LEU A 114 -4.10 9.53 8.00
C LEU A 114 -2.60 9.45 8.25
N ASN A 115 -1.83 9.39 7.19
CA ASN A 115 -0.42 9.19 7.34
C ASN A 115 0.33 10.51 7.48
N LYS A 116 0.98 10.67 8.61
CA LYS A 116 2.12 11.56 8.77
C LYS A 116 3.38 10.78 8.40
N PRO A 117 4.50 11.43 8.07
CA PRO A 117 5.73 10.69 7.82
C PRO A 117 5.98 9.66 8.93
N SER A 118 6.09 8.41 8.54
CA SER A 118 6.19 7.29 9.47
C SER A 118 6.94 6.12 8.85
N GLN A 119 7.49 5.28 9.71
CA GLN A 119 8.14 4.04 9.34
C GLN A 119 7.54 2.91 10.13
N GLY A 120 7.53 1.74 9.56
CA GLY A 120 7.05 0.55 10.23
C GLY A 120 7.12 -0.68 9.35
N ARG A 121 6.37 -1.68 9.78
CA ARG A 121 6.29 -2.94 9.07
C ARG A 121 4.93 -3.57 9.23
N VAL A 122 4.53 -4.34 8.24
CA VAL A 122 3.31 -5.14 8.24
C VAL A 122 3.71 -6.60 8.19
N LEU A 123 3.16 -7.40 9.11
CA LEU A 123 3.42 -8.82 9.19
C LEU A 123 2.23 -9.60 8.66
N TYR A 124 2.51 -10.54 7.77
CA TYR A 124 1.54 -11.47 7.20
C TYR A 124 1.77 -12.86 7.76
N GLN A 125 0.71 -13.54 8.14
CA GLN A 125 0.78 -14.92 8.64
C GLN A 125 0.63 -15.92 7.49
N PRO A 126 1.33 -17.08 7.56
CA PRO A 126 1.22 -18.07 6.51
C PRO A 126 -0.18 -18.65 6.42
N ASN A 127 -0.60 -18.88 5.18
CA ASN A 127 -1.86 -19.56 4.84
C ASN A 127 -3.13 -18.84 5.33
N ILE A 128 -3.06 -17.56 5.66
CA ILE A 128 -4.23 -16.74 5.95
C ILE A 128 -4.60 -15.98 4.68
N PRO A 129 -5.71 -16.29 4.02
CA PRO A 129 -6.16 -15.57 2.84
C PRO A 129 -6.47 -14.12 3.17
N ILE A 130 -6.03 -13.22 2.30
CA ILE A 130 -6.22 -11.78 2.44
C ILE A 130 -7.02 -11.31 1.23
N SER A 131 -8.13 -10.63 1.49
CA SER A 131 -8.94 -9.98 0.45
C SER A 131 -9.23 -8.55 0.89
N TYR A 132 -8.89 -7.58 0.06
CA TYR A 132 -9.03 -6.17 0.41
C TYR A 132 -9.36 -5.30 -0.79
N ALA A 133 -9.87 -4.12 -0.51
CA ALA A 133 -9.96 -3.00 -1.44
C ALA A 133 -9.45 -1.74 -0.75
N SER A 134 -8.75 -0.90 -1.46
CA SER A 134 -8.22 0.34 -0.90
C SER A 134 -8.23 1.47 -1.91
N VAL A 135 -8.22 2.70 -1.38
CA VAL A 135 -7.97 3.91 -2.15
C VAL A 135 -6.90 4.70 -1.42
N LEU A 136 -5.83 5.00 -2.12
CA LEU A 136 -4.71 5.78 -1.61
C LEU A 136 -4.75 7.16 -2.27
N LEU A 137 -4.76 8.21 -1.45
CA LEU A 137 -4.84 9.60 -1.87
C LEU A 137 -3.61 10.34 -1.35
N PHE A 138 -2.75 10.81 -2.25
CA PHE A 138 -1.61 11.65 -1.87
C PHE A 138 -2.03 13.11 -1.70
N GLU A 139 -1.24 13.87 -0.96
CA GLU A 139 -1.51 15.26 -0.62
C GLU A 139 -1.74 16.14 -1.85
N ASP A 140 -0.96 15.98 -2.89
CA ASP A 140 -1.10 16.76 -4.13
C ASP A 140 -2.45 16.51 -4.83
N TYR A 141 -2.94 15.28 -4.82
CA TYR A 141 -4.27 14.98 -5.33
C TYR A 141 -5.36 15.67 -4.49
N ILE A 142 -5.24 15.60 -3.17
CA ILE A 142 -6.20 16.19 -2.24
C ILE A 142 -6.24 17.70 -2.43
N GLU A 143 -5.10 18.36 -2.48
CA GLU A 143 -4.99 19.81 -2.67
C GLU A 143 -5.57 20.24 -4.02
N LYS A 144 -5.29 19.50 -5.06
CA LYS A 144 -5.68 19.87 -6.42
C LYS A 144 -7.17 19.61 -6.71
N ASN A 145 -7.77 18.59 -6.11
CA ASN A 145 -9.08 18.11 -6.51
C ASN A 145 -10.16 18.21 -5.42
N LEU A 146 -9.78 18.29 -4.14
CA LEU A 146 -10.72 18.20 -3.04
C LEU A 146 -10.82 19.46 -2.19
N GLN A 147 -9.79 20.28 -2.10
CA GLN A 147 -9.82 21.48 -1.25
C GLN A 147 -10.90 22.48 -1.64
N ASP A 148 -11.09 22.70 -2.94
CA ASP A 148 -12.09 23.63 -3.44
C ASP A 148 -13.54 23.20 -3.17
N ARG A 149 -13.74 21.93 -2.83
CA ARG A 149 -15.04 21.37 -2.54
C ARG A 149 -15.40 21.37 -1.05
N PHE A 150 -14.43 21.64 -0.21
CA PHE A 150 -14.58 21.60 1.24
C PHE A 150 -14.28 22.92 1.92
N THR A 151 -14.13 24.00 1.16
CA THR A 151 -14.16 25.34 1.75
C THR A 151 -15.57 25.55 2.29
N PRO A 152 -15.72 25.79 3.60
CA PRO A 152 -17.04 26.12 4.12
C PRO A 152 -17.52 27.37 3.41
N ASP A 153 -18.70 27.29 2.84
CA ASP A 153 -19.39 28.48 2.36
C ASP A 153 -19.57 29.42 3.56
N ASP A 154 -19.04 30.59 3.44
CA ASP A 154 -19.17 31.64 4.44
C ASP A 154 -20.63 31.97 4.73
#